data_ad21ecae1fd220e207664bd94c802c31
#
_entry.id   ad21ecae1fd220e207664bd94c802c31
#
_cell.length_a   1.000
_cell.length_b   1.000
_cell.length_c   1.000
_cell.angle_alpha   90.00
_cell.angle_beta   90.00
_cell.angle_gamma   90.00
#
_symmetry.space_group_name_H-M   'P 1'
#
loop_
_entity.id
_entity.type
_entity.pdbx_description
1 polymer ?
#
loop_
_entity_poly.entity_id
_entity_poly.type
_entity_poly.pdbx_seq_one_letter_code
_entity_poly.pdbx_strand_id
1 'polypeptide(L)'
;MSSSKHSAIRQRLTIWLCCTGVAITGHSAWAAQQLNSVKGAQAQIGRYSVIAVAPTAGQQDLLSVTRSITIPNDINTVGDALHWLLRDSGYRLADHAVLSEEAIDMLDLPLPNAHRAFEPMPLKTVIGLMVGPAFHLVQDPVHRLIAFERCTDASHHTSTGGVD
;
A
#
# COMPACT_ATOMS: atom_id res chain seq x y z
N MET A 1 -57.19 -65.50 -23.46
CA MET A 1 -55.95 -65.57 -22.67
C MET A 1 -54.72 -65.29 -23.60
N SER A 2 -54.43 -64.08 -23.83
CA SER A 2 -53.19 -63.67 -24.51
C SER A 2 -52.97 -62.16 -24.36
N SER A 3 -52.44 -61.72 -23.25
CA SER A 3 -52.02 -60.31 -23.10
C SER A 3 -51.10 -60.16 -21.90
N SER A 4 -49.90 -60.75 -21.93
CA SER A 4 -48.95 -60.57 -20.85
C SER A 4 -47.46 -60.62 -21.25
N LYS A 5 -47.13 -60.68 -22.57
CA LYS A 5 -45.72 -60.83 -23.02
C LYS A 5 -45.11 -59.57 -23.67
N HIS A 6 -45.91 -58.50 -23.91
CA HIS A 6 -45.39 -57.30 -24.55
C HIS A 6 -44.94 -56.20 -23.55
N SER A 7 -45.26 -56.33 -22.27
CA SER A 7 -44.89 -55.34 -21.23
C SER A 7 -43.44 -55.48 -20.78
N ALA A 8 -42.89 -56.69 -20.80
CA ALA A 8 -41.54 -56.95 -20.28
C ALA A 8 -40.38 -56.49 -21.21
N ILE A 9 -40.64 -56.40 -22.51
CA ILE A 9 -39.63 -56.02 -23.51
C ILE A 9 -39.45 -54.50 -23.56
N ARG A 10 -40.51 -53.72 -23.34
CA ARG A 10 -40.43 -52.26 -23.30
C ARG A 10 -39.67 -51.73 -22.07
N GLN A 11 -39.74 -52.43 -20.97
CA GLN A 11 -39.12 -52.01 -19.71
C GLN A 11 -37.60 -52.26 -19.67
N ARG A 12 -37.09 -53.19 -20.48
CA ARG A 12 -35.66 -53.49 -20.58
C ARG A 12 -34.90 -52.58 -21.55
N LEU A 13 -35.60 -51.97 -22.50
CA LEU A 13 -35.01 -51.04 -23.48
C LEU A 13 -34.80 -49.62 -22.92
N THR A 14 -35.65 -49.22 -21.94
CA THR A 14 -35.55 -47.89 -21.31
C THR A 14 -34.43 -47.76 -20.28
N ILE A 15 -34.00 -48.88 -19.71
CA ILE A 15 -32.88 -48.88 -18.69
C ILE A 15 -31.51 -48.81 -19.33
N TRP A 16 -31.39 -49.22 -20.61
CA TRP A 16 -30.06 -49.23 -21.31
C TRP A 16 -29.69 -47.88 -21.94
N LEU A 17 -30.66 -46.99 -22.10
CA LEU A 17 -30.39 -45.65 -22.69
C LEU A 17 -30.03 -44.58 -21.67
N CYS A 18 -30.15 -44.86 -20.37
CA CYS A 18 -29.81 -43.91 -19.32
C CYS A 18 -28.34 -43.98 -18.83
N CYS A 19 -27.57 -44.99 -19.20
CA CYS A 19 -26.21 -45.20 -18.71
C CYS A 19 -25.10 -44.64 -19.60
N THR A 20 -25.41 -44.09 -20.78
CA THR A 20 -24.38 -43.56 -21.71
C THR A 20 -24.24 -42.03 -21.72
N GLY A 21 -24.99 -41.32 -20.84
CA GLY A 21 -25.04 -39.84 -20.81
C GLY A 21 -24.19 -39.11 -19.75
N VAL A 22 -23.35 -39.80 -18.96
CA VAL A 22 -22.68 -39.16 -17.78
C VAL A 22 -21.14 -39.13 -17.90
N ALA A 23 -20.57 -39.17 -19.08
CA ALA A 23 -19.10 -39.23 -19.23
C ALA A 23 -18.45 -38.04 -19.95
N ILE A 24 -19.10 -36.87 -20.10
CA ILE A 24 -18.48 -35.71 -20.78
C ILE A 24 -18.74 -34.40 -20.01
N THR A 25 -18.43 -34.34 -18.71
CA THR A 25 -18.40 -33.06 -18.00
C THR A 25 -17.28 -32.97 -16.96
N GLY A 26 -16.12 -33.55 -17.27
CA GLY A 26 -15.01 -33.66 -16.31
C GLY A 26 -13.72 -32.87 -16.64
N HIS A 27 -13.71 -31.99 -17.66
CA HIS A 27 -12.42 -31.39 -18.09
C HIS A 27 -12.33 -29.86 -18.07
N SER A 28 -13.35 -29.16 -17.58
CA SER A 28 -13.31 -27.69 -17.52
C SER A 28 -12.97 -27.09 -16.13
N ALA A 29 -12.75 -27.91 -15.12
CA ALA A 29 -12.47 -27.43 -13.76
C ALA A 29 -10.99 -27.19 -13.45
N TRP A 30 -10.08 -27.60 -14.32
CA TRP A 30 -8.63 -27.48 -14.06
C TRP A 30 -8.02 -26.17 -14.53
N ALA A 31 -8.67 -25.44 -15.43
CA ALA A 31 -8.16 -24.16 -15.92
C ALA A 31 -8.48 -22.97 -14.99
N ALA A 32 -9.50 -23.07 -14.13
CA ALA A 32 -9.91 -21.99 -13.23
C ALA A 32 -9.14 -21.99 -11.89
N GLN A 33 -8.42 -23.05 -11.56
CA GLN A 33 -7.73 -23.17 -10.27
C GLN A 33 -6.31 -22.64 -10.28
N GLN A 34 -5.75 -22.30 -11.46
CA GLN A 34 -4.41 -21.71 -11.56
C GLN A 34 -4.37 -20.17 -11.38
N LEU A 35 -5.52 -19.49 -11.39
CA LEU A 35 -5.57 -18.03 -11.23
C LEU A 35 -5.61 -17.58 -9.76
N ASN A 36 -5.87 -18.48 -8.81
CA ASN A 36 -5.96 -18.13 -7.39
C ASN A 36 -4.70 -18.46 -6.59
N SER A 37 -3.62 -18.88 -7.23
CA SER A 37 -2.34 -19.14 -6.57
C SER A 37 -1.31 -18.03 -6.80
N VAL A 38 -1.75 -16.77 -6.88
CA VAL A 38 -0.84 -15.64 -6.69
C VAL A 38 -0.64 -15.45 -5.19
N LYS A 39 -0.10 -16.47 -4.56
CA LYS A 39 0.40 -16.42 -3.19
C LYS A 39 1.87 -16.07 -3.25
N GLY A 40 2.13 -14.76 -3.34
CA GLY A 40 3.50 -14.23 -3.39
C GLY A 40 3.73 -13.42 -4.66
N ALA A 41 4.45 -12.36 -4.50
CA ALA A 41 4.87 -11.34 -5.43
C ALA A 41 5.56 -11.82 -6.73
N GLN A 42 5.13 -12.92 -7.36
CA GLN A 42 5.72 -13.49 -8.57
C GLN A 42 4.65 -13.90 -9.57
N ALA A 43 4.82 -13.52 -10.84
CA ALA A 43 4.03 -13.97 -11.97
C ALA A 43 4.90 -14.71 -12.97
N GLN A 44 4.45 -15.89 -13.41
CA GLN A 44 5.11 -16.63 -14.48
C GLN A 44 4.70 -16.04 -15.83
N ILE A 45 5.65 -15.46 -16.56
CA ILE A 45 5.44 -14.85 -17.88
C ILE A 45 5.89 -15.74 -19.05
N GLY A 46 6.41 -16.90 -18.75
CA GLY A 46 6.86 -17.90 -19.75
C GLY A 46 7.19 -19.23 -19.11
N ARG A 47 7.53 -20.23 -19.90
CA ARG A 47 7.85 -21.58 -19.40
C ARG A 47 8.95 -21.58 -18.33
N TYR A 48 9.90 -20.65 -18.45
CA TYR A 48 11.10 -20.59 -17.60
C TYR A 48 11.34 -19.19 -17.01
N SER A 49 10.36 -18.29 -17.15
CA SER A 49 10.51 -16.91 -16.71
C SER A 49 9.48 -16.56 -15.65
N VAL A 50 9.96 -16.15 -14.49
CA VAL A 50 9.16 -15.67 -13.37
C VAL A 50 9.62 -14.25 -13.05
N ILE A 51 8.70 -13.30 -12.93
CA ILE A 51 8.99 -11.94 -12.51
C ILE A 51 8.36 -11.66 -11.15
N ALA A 52 9.03 -10.83 -10.35
CA ALA A 52 8.43 -10.28 -9.15
C ALA A 52 7.39 -9.22 -9.55
N VAL A 53 6.14 -9.40 -9.13
CA VAL A 53 5.03 -8.46 -9.36
C VAL A 53 4.72 -7.62 -8.12
N ALA A 54 5.53 -7.74 -7.05
CA ALA A 54 5.40 -6.86 -5.90
C ALA A 54 5.84 -5.44 -6.28
N PRO A 55 5.03 -4.42 -5.98
CA PRO A 55 5.45 -3.03 -6.16
C PRO A 55 6.69 -2.75 -5.31
N THR A 56 7.61 -1.95 -5.85
CA THR A 56 8.76 -1.45 -5.08
C THR A 56 8.30 -0.50 -3.96
N ALA A 57 9.15 -0.27 -2.95
CA ALA A 57 8.84 0.68 -1.88
C ALA A 57 8.45 2.07 -2.42
N GLY A 58 9.16 2.57 -3.45
CA GLY A 58 8.83 3.84 -4.09
C GLY A 58 7.54 3.85 -4.90
N GLN A 59 7.05 2.68 -5.36
CA GLN A 59 5.74 2.56 -6.02
C GLN A 59 4.60 2.50 -4.99
N GLN A 60 4.85 1.93 -3.82
CA GLN A 60 3.87 1.88 -2.73
C GLN A 60 3.77 3.22 -1.99
N ASP A 61 4.92 3.87 -1.78
CA ASP A 61 5.03 5.14 -1.09
C ASP A 61 6.00 6.04 -1.84
N LEU A 62 5.48 7.09 -2.49
CA LEU A 62 6.28 8.03 -3.28
C LEU A 62 7.31 8.79 -2.44
N LEU A 63 7.09 8.96 -1.13
CA LEU A 63 8.05 9.57 -0.23
C LEU A 63 9.21 8.63 0.14
N SER A 64 9.11 7.34 -0.21
CA SER A 64 10.20 6.37 -0.05
C SER A 64 11.22 6.37 -1.21
N VAL A 65 11.02 7.20 -2.22
CA VAL A 65 11.97 7.36 -3.33
C VAL A 65 13.26 8.00 -2.81
N THR A 66 14.38 7.33 -3.10
CA THR A 66 15.74 7.80 -2.72
C THR A 66 16.30 8.72 -3.78
N ARG A 67 16.80 9.87 -3.39
CA ARG A 67 17.51 10.82 -4.27
C ARG A 67 18.46 11.72 -3.48
N SER A 68 19.51 12.23 -4.15
CA SER A 68 20.32 13.34 -3.63
C SER A 68 19.54 14.62 -3.72
N ILE A 69 19.64 15.48 -2.72
CA ILE A 69 18.90 16.73 -2.62
C ILE A 69 19.86 17.86 -2.33
N THR A 70 19.77 18.94 -3.11
CA THR A 70 20.47 20.20 -2.84
C THR A 70 19.45 21.32 -2.94
N ILE A 71 19.11 21.93 -1.80
CA ILE A 71 18.13 23.01 -1.69
C ILE A 71 18.80 24.33 -2.11
N PRO A 72 18.17 25.08 -3.03
CA PRO A 72 18.68 26.38 -3.47
C PRO A 72 18.87 27.40 -2.34
N ASN A 73 19.78 28.33 -2.50
CA ASN A 73 20.13 29.31 -1.45
C ASN A 73 19.08 30.42 -1.26
N ASP A 74 18.19 30.60 -2.22
CA ASP A 74 17.06 31.53 -2.17
C ASP A 74 15.89 31.04 -1.30
N ILE A 75 15.91 29.78 -0.90
CA ILE A 75 14.94 29.20 0.02
C ILE A 75 15.39 29.44 1.46
N ASN A 76 14.58 30.12 2.26
CA ASN A 76 14.99 30.66 3.55
C ASN A 76 14.33 29.98 4.74
N THR A 77 13.11 29.41 4.60
CA THR A 77 12.39 28.77 5.70
C THR A 77 12.28 27.26 5.52
N VAL A 78 11.96 26.56 6.60
CA VAL A 78 11.68 25.13 6.59
C VAL A 78 10.45 24.86 5.71
N GLY A 79 9.42 25.67 5.81
CA GLY A 79 8.18 25.57 5.03
C GLY A 79 8.45 25.70 3.52
N ASP A 80 9.20 26.74 3.12
CA ASP A 80 9.60 26.91 1.72
C ASP A 80 10.40 25.73 1.18
N ALA A 81 11.29 25.22 2.00
CA ALA A 81 12.09 24.03 1.64
C ALA A 81 11.24 22.78 1.48
N LEU A 82 10.25 22.56 2.35
CA LEU A 82 9.29 21.47 2.22
C LEU A 82 8.43 21.62 0.97
N HIS A 83 7.92 22.81 0.68
CA HIS A 83 7.19 23.07 -0.56
C HIS A 83 8.05 22.78 -1.80
N TRP A 84 9.33 23.15 -1.77
CA TRP A 84 10.25 22.88 -2.86
C TRP A 84 10.53 21.38 -3.01
N LEU A 85 10.74 20.65 -1.93
CA LEU A 85 10.98 19.20 -1.92
C LEU A 85 9.80 18.39 -2.45
N LEU A 86 8.58 18.85 -2.13
CA LEU A 86 7.35 18.14 -2.47
C LEU A 86 6.91 18.35 -3.91
N ARG A 87 7.41 19.35 -4.63
CA ARG A 87 6.98 19.73 -5.98
C ARG A 87 6.86 18.56 -6.95
N ASP A 88 7.85 17.66 -6.92
CA ASP A 88 7.91 16.52 -7.84
C ASP A 88 7.59 15.18 -7.17
N SER A 89 7.11 15.20 -5.94
CA SER A 89 6.81 14.00 -5.15
C SER A 89 5.39 13.48 -5.34
N GLY A 90 4.51 14.28 -5.93
CA GLY A 90 3.08 14.01 -5.99
C GLY A 90 2.35 14.29 -4.67
N TYR A 91 3.04 14.76 -3.64
CA TYR A 91 2.47 15.21 -2.37
C TYR A 91 2.56 16.74 -2.24
N ARG A 92 1.75 17.28 -1.36
CA ARG A 92 1.77 18.70 -0.98
C ARG A 92 1.60 18.84 0.53
N LEU A 93 2.07 19.94 1.07
CA LEU A 93 1.84 20.29 2.46
C LEU A 93 0.35 20.58 2.68
N ALA A 94 -0.19 20.15 3.82
CA ALA A 94 -1.55 20.49 4.22
C ALA A 94 -1.69 22.00 4.41
N ASP A 95 -2.92 22.50 4.23
CA ASP A 95 -3.23 23.92 4.39
C ASP A 95 -2.99 24.37 5.85
N HIS A 96 -2.52 25.59 6.04
CA HIS A 96 -2.34 26.19 7.36
C HIS A 96 -3.60 26.14 8.24
N ALA A 97 -4.79 26.15 7.63
CA ALA A 97 -6.06 26.06 8.35
C ALA A 97 -6.28 24.72 9.10
N VAL A 98 -5.51 23.66 8.75
CA VAL A 98 -5.62 22.33 9.35
C VAL A 98 -4.35 21.90 10.10
N LEU A 99 -3.30 22.72 10.06
CA LEU A 99 -2.07 22.50 10.83
C LEU A 99 -2.24 23.03 12.26
N SER A 100 -1.53 22.43 13.21
CA SER A 100 -1.43 22.99 14.55
C SER A 100 -0.56 24.26 14.56
N GLU A 101 -0.75 25.13 15.55
CA GLU A 101 0.04 26.36 15.71
C GLU A 101 1.53 26.04 15.81
N GLU A 102 1.90 25.01 16.58
CA GLU A 102 3.30 24.59 16.72
C GLU A 102 3.91 24.08 15.40
N ALA A 103 3.10 23.44 14.54
CA ALA A 103 3.56 23.01 13.23
C ALA A 103 3.77 24.22 12.30
N ILE A 104 2.93 25.26 12.39
CA ILE A 104 3.09 26.50 11.64
C ILE A 104 4.36 27.22 12.10
N ASP A 105 4.55 27.37 13.41
CA ASP A 105 5.77 27.98 13.98
C ASP A 105 7.04 27.25 13.52
N MET A 106 7.02 25.91 13.46
CA MET A 106 8.13 25.11 12.96
C MET A 106 8.40 25.38 11.48
N LEU A 107 7.35 25.55 10.65
CA LEU A 107 7.50 25.83 9.22
C LEU A 107 8.12 27.20 8.96
N ASP A 108 7.88 28.17 9.83
CA ASP A 108 8.41 29.53 9.73
C ASP A 108 9.86 29.65 10.20
N LEU A 109 10.43 28.60 10.81
CA LEU A 109 11.83 28.61 11.24
C LEU A 109 12.77 28.79 10.05
N PRO A 110 13.89 29.51 10.24
CA PRO A 110 14.92 29.63 9.20
C PRO A 110 15.58 28.29 8.90
N LEU A 111 15.81 28.00 7.61
CA LEU A 111 16.43 26.77 7.17
C LEU A 111 17.92 26.73 7.54
N PRO A 112 18.39 25.79 8.39
CA PRO A 112 19.79 25.67 8.74
C PRO A 112 20.66 25.30 7.53
N ASN A 113 21.87 25.83 7.46
CA ASN A 113 22.81 25.51 6.38
C ASN A 113 23.12 24.00 6.28
N ALA A 114 23.13 23.29 7.42
CA ALA A 114 23.35 21.86 7.46
C ALA A 114 22.23 21.05 6.77
N HIS A 115 21.03 21.64 6.62
CA HIS A 115 19.87 21.00 5.98
C HIS A 115 19.67 21.44 4.53
N ARG A 116 20.73 21.92 3.86
CA ARG A 116 20.66 22.31 2.44
C ARG A 116 21.12 21.24 1.47
N ALA A 117 21.94 20.29 1.94
CA ALA A 117 22.45 19.21 1.09
C ALA A 117 22.31 17.87 1.82
N PHE A 118 21.75 16.89 1.13
CA PHE A 118 21.55 15.54 1.63
C PHE A 118 22.11 14.52 0.64
N GLU A 119 22.86 13.56 1.17
CA GLU A 119 23.26 12.35 0.46
C GLU A 119 22.01 11.54 0.03
N PRO A 120 22.15 10.60 -0.91
CA PRO A 120 21.01 9.80 -1.37
C PRO A 120 20.28 9.10 -0.22
N MET A 121 19.07 9.56 0.07
CA MET A 121 18.20 8.97 1.09
C MET A 121 16.71 9.13 0.71
N PRO A 122 15.79 8.35 1.32
CA PRO A 122 14.37 8.50 1.09
C PRO A 122 13.87 9.91 1.41
N LEU A 123 12.99 10.45 0.56
CA LEU A 123 12.47 11.82 0.75
C LEU A 123 11.81 12.01 2.13
N LYS A 124 11.06 11.01 2.62
CA LYS A 124 10.47 11.06 3.97
C LYS A 124 11.51 11.20 5.08
N THR A 125 12.71 10.63 4.89
CA THR A 125 13.81 10.76 5.86
C THR A 125 14.33 12.19 5.85
N VAL A 126 14.51 12.78 4.66
CA VAL A 126 14.94 14.20 4.54
C VAL A 126 13.91 15.12 5.21
N ILE A 127 12.62 14.92 4.95
CA ILE A 127 11.55 15.69 5.59
C ILE A 127 11.64 15.57 7.12
N GLY A 128 11.78 14.34 7.65
CA GLY A 128 11.93 14.12 9.10
C GLY A 128 13.15 14.80 9.71
N LEU A 129 14.28 14.82 9.00
CA LEU A 129 15.48 15.54 9.46
C LEU A 129 15.29 17.05 9.49
N MET A 130 14.52 17.61 8.55
CA MET A 130 14.26 19.05 8.47
C MET A 130 13.33 19.54 9.58
N VAL A 131 12.27 18.79 9.90
CA VAL A 131 11.30 19.16 10.91
C VAL A 131 11.77 18.83 12.33
N GLY A 132 12.77 17.97 12.44
CA GLY A 132 13.38 17.57 13.70
C GLY A 132 12.57 16.54 14.51
N PRO A 133 13.15 16.06 15.63
CA PRO A 133 12.58 14.95 16.40
C PRO A 133 11.34 15.32 17.23
N ALA A 134 11.01 16.60 17.34
CA ALA A 134 9.83 17.06 18.07
C ALA A 134 8.52 16.85 17.30
N PHE A 135 8.62 16.54 16.01
CA PHE A 135 7.48 16.34 15.13
C PHE A 135 7.56 15.01 14.41
N HIS A 136 6.42 14.40 14.15
CA HIS A 136 6.31 13.28 13.25
C HIS A 136 5.50 13.64 12.00
N LEU A 137 5.88 13.00 10.89
CA LEU A 137 5.22 13.17 9.62
C LEU A 137 3.92 12.36 9.59
N VAL A 138 2.81 13.02 9.37
CA VAL A 138 1.51 12.42 9.06
C VAL A 138 1.30 12.47 7.55
N GLN A 139 1.02 11.33 6.95
CA GLN A 139 0.87 11.18 5.51
C GLN A 139 -0.54 10.71 5.18
N ASP A 140 -1.25 11.46 4.32
CA ASP A 140 -2.51 11.04 3.70
C ASP A 140 -2.24 10.63 2.24
N PRO A 141 -2.15 9.34 1.94
CA PRO A 141 -1.90 8.86 0.59
C PRO A 141 -3.11 9.00 -0.34
N VAL A 142 -4.32 9.17 0.20
CA VAL A 142 -5.55 9.32 -0.58
C VAL A 142 -5.63 10.73 -1.19
N HIS A 143 -5.43 11.75 -0.37
CA HIS A 143 -5.47 13.15 -0.80
C HIS A 143 -4.10 13.70 -1.20
N ARG A 144 -3.05 12.88 -1.06
CA ARG A 144 -1.65 13.29 -1.35
C ARG A 144 -1.21 14.48 -0.52
N LEU A 145 -1.55 14.46 0.76
CA LEU A 145 -1.19 15.50 1.73
C LEU A 145 -0.18 14.97 2.74
N ILE A 146 0.66 15.89 3.24
CA ILE A 146 1.45 15.68 4.45
C ILE A 146 1.15 16.77 5.46
N ALA A 147 1.21 16.41 6.72
CA ALA A 147 1.11 17.30 7.86
C ALA A 147 2.15 16.90 8.92
N PHE A 148 2.28 17.71 9.95
CA PHE A 148 3.19 17.44 11.06
C PHE A 148 2.42 17.53 12.36
N GLU A 149 2.62 16.55 13.22
CA GLU A 149 2.06 16.51 14.57
C GLU A 149 3.20 16.51 15.57
N ARG A 150 3.06 17.28 16.62
CA ARG A 150 4.02 17.32 17.72
C ARG A 150 4.04 15.99 18.46
N CYS A 151 5.23 15.43 18.70
CA CYS A 151 5.40 14.27 19.54
C CYS A 151 5.02 14.65 20.98
N THR A 152 3.88 14.17 21.47
CA THR A 152 3.54 14.27 22.88
C THR A 152 4.26 13.14 23.61
N ASP A 153 5.16 13.48 24.54
CA ASP A 153 5.77 12.51 25.43
C ASP A 153 4.66 11.84 26.24
N ALA A 154 4.30 10.62 25.85
CA ALA A 154 3.35 9.77 26.57
C ALA A 154 3.98 9.18 27.85
N SER A 155 4.71 9.98 28.62
CA SER A 155 5.43 9.57 29.83
C SER A 155 5.15 10.49 31.01
N HIS A 156 3.92 10.51 31.51
CA HIS A 156 3.61 10.81 32.91
C HIS A 156 2.30 10.14 33.35
N HIS A 157 2.17 8.85 33.17
CA HIS A 157 1.37 8.09 34.09
C HIS A 157 2.25 7.71 35.28
N THR A 158 2.48 8.66 36.14
CA THR A 158 2.91 8.39 37.51
C THR A 158 1.76 7.64 38.18
N SER A 159 1.86 6.31 38.23
CA SER A 159 1.04 5.50 39.10
C SER A 159 1.45 5.82 40.55
N THR A 160 0.79 6.80 41.15
CA THR A 160 0.79 6.94 42.59
C THR A 160 -0.05 5.80 43.16
N GLY A 161 0.55 4.63 43.26
CA GLY A 161 0.03 3.56 44.08
C GLY A 161 0.18 3.96 45.52
N GLY A 162 -0.89 4.46 46.14
CA GLY A 162 -0.97 4.60 47.59
C GLY A 162 -0.93 3.21 48.22
N VAL A 163 0.04 3.02 49.05
CA VAL A 163 0.09 1.95 50.03
C VAL A 163 -0.63 2.50 51.29
N ASP A 164 -1.71 1.85 51.64
CA ASP A 164 -2.21 1.74 53.02
C ASP A 164 -2.64 0.29 53.28
#